data_e0a6d51f4319e65431c65f8dfcd27f19
#
_entry.id   e0a6d51f4319e65431c65f8dfcd27f19
#
_cell.length_a   1.000
_cell.length_b   1.000
_cell.length_c   1.000
_cell.angle_alpha   90.00
_cell.angle_beta   90.00
_cell.angle_gamma   90.00
#
_symmetry.space_group_name_H-M   'P 1'
#
loop_
_entity.id
_entity.type
_entity.pdbx_description
1 polymer ?
#
loop_
_entity_poly.entity_id
_entity_poly.type
_entity_poly.pdbx_seq_one_letter_code
_entity_poly.pdbx_strand_id
1 'polypeptide(L)'
;MEPKTAQTDVVVVGGGMAGLTAASYLARAGVRVTLFEKAPILGGRAASRDLEGFRFNRGIHALYTGGATSQVLRELGITYGHGSPKETFMVRDGVLYPFPATPSQFLQRGWLEAGDKLGLARLFARISMLRPHTVAQISVEEWLERNVQRPRLLMAATARTFVYTSALDLVSAEVFVDKLRRTLRHPVHYIDGGWQTLVNELRGTAERAGARVVSGTGVEAVEHGNSRVTGVRLRDGSSVSASTVIVATRPQDASKLIDGGAHPSVRKIIGDLVPARLACLDVALSRLPSPRYPVVQDLDGPRFMTAQSLYSHVTPEGGVLIYTFKQPDPANPGDQRENERDLEGLLDAAQPGWREVLVKRQYLPRLEAVGALPSATGGGFAGRPDVEVPGLVNLYLAGDWVGPEGFLADASTASARQVAQLVLSQTKAGTVLAH
;
A
#
# COMPACT_ATOMS: atom_id res chain seq x y z
N MET A 1 -4.61 2.75 -46.20
CA MET A 1 -5.55 2.32 -45.15
C MET A 1 -5.03 2.86 -43.84
N GLU A 2 -5.59 3.96 -43.36
CA GLU A 2 -5.24 4.43 -42.02
C GLU A 2 -5.59 3.31 -41.00
N PRO A 3 -4.73 3.02 -40.03
CA PRO A 3 -5.08 2.06 -39.00
C PRO A 3 -6.31 2.58 -38.25
N LYS A 4 -7.41 1.83 -38.31
CA LYS A 4 -8.59 2.09 -37.49
C LYS A 4 -8.09 2.23 -36.03
N THR A 5 -8.04 3.46 -35.53
CA THR A 5 -7.80 3.74 -34.12
C THR A 5 -8.81 2.93 -33.32
N ALA A 6 -8.35 1.94 -32.57
CA ALA A 6 -9.24 1.07 -31.80
C ALA A 6 -10.05 1.99 -30.85
N GLN A 7 -11.36 2.03 -31.06
CA GLN A 7 -12.24 2.87 -30.26
C GLN A 7 -12.16 2.48 -28.79
N THR A 8 -11.87 3.43 -27.91
CA THR A 8 -11.71 3.25 -26.47
C THR A 8 -12.84 4.00 -25.75
N ASP A 9 -13.55 3.35 -24.85
CA ASP A 9 -14.57 3.99 -24.04
C ASP A 9 -13.96 4.63 -22.79
N VAL A 10 -13.04 3.91 -22.16
CA VAL A 10 -12.36 4.31 -20.93
C VAL A 10 -10.85 4.24 -21.10
N VAL A 11 -10.19 5.35 -20.79
CA VAL A 11 -8.73 5.39 -20.63
C VAL A 11 -8.38 5.31 -19.15
N VAL A 12 -7.49 4.40 -18.79
CA VAL A 12 -6.87 4.29 -17.46
C VAL A 12 -5.43 4.77 -17.52
N VAL A 13 -5.05 5.72 -16.69
CA VAL A 13 -3.70 6.29 -16.61
C VAL A 13 -2.99 5.77 -15.37
N GLY A 14 -1.98 4.91 -15.57
CA GLY A 14 -1.19 4.28 -14.51
C GLY A 14 -1.45 2.79 -14.35
N GLY A 15 -0.37 1.99 -14.48
CA GLY A 15 -0.38 0.52 -14.44
C GLY A 15 -0.04 -0.06 -13.06
N GLY A 16 -0.39 0.63 -11.97
CA GLY A 16 -0.31 0.13 -10.60
C GLY A 16 -1.51 -0.72 -10.21
N MET A 17 -1.57 -1.15 -8.93
CA MET A 17 -2.68 -1.97 -8.39
C MET A 17 -4.06 -1.34 -8.67
N ALA A 18 -4.20 -0.03 -8.47
CA ALA A 18 -5.48 0.66 -8.71
C ALA A 18 -5.89 0.62 -10.19
N GLY A 19 -5.01 1.04 -11.11
CA GLY A 19 -5.34 1.07 -12.53
C GLY A 19 -5.63 -0.31 -13.10
N LEU A 20 -4.82 -1.32 -12.76
CA LEU A 20 -5.06 -2.70 -13.21
C LEU A 20 -6.35 -3.28 -12.63
N THR A 21 -6.70 -2.95 -11.39
CA THR A 21 -7.99 -3.34 -10.78
C THR A 21 -9.16 -2.71 -11.53
N ALA A 22 -9.14 -1.40 -11.79
CA ALA A 22 -10.19 -0.71 -12.53
C ALA A 22 -10.34 -1.29 -13.95
N ALA A 23 -9.22 -1.49 -14.67
CA ALA A 23 -9.21 -2.08 -15.99
C ALA A 23 -9.81 -3.50 -16.00
N SER A 24 -9.49 -4.31 -14.98
CA SER A 24 -10.01 -5.68 -14.86
C SER A 24 -11.53 -5.71 -14.67
N TYR A 25 -12.07 -4.89 -13.79
CA TYR A 25 -13.52 -4.83 -13.58
C TYR A 25 -14.27 -4.33 -14.80
N LEU A 26 -13.80 -3.25 -15.42
CA LEU A 26 -14.45 -2.63 -16.58
C LEU A 26 -14.40 -3.55 -17.81
N ALA A 27 -13.25 -4.12 -18.11
CA ALA A 27 -13.10 -5.03 -19.25
C ALA A 27 -13.97 -6.30 -19.07
N ARG A 28 -14.03 -6.89 -17.86
CA ARG A 28 -14.93 -8.03 -17.57
C ARG A 28 -16.40 -7.70 -17.74
N ALA A 29 -16.76 -6.44 -17.63
CA ALA A 29 -18.13 -5.97 -17.89
C ALA A 29 -18.37 -5.58 -19.37
N GLY A 30 -17.39 -5.82 -20.28
CA GLY A 30 -17.51 -5.57 -21.70
C GLY A 30 -17.19 -4.14 -22.14
N VAL A 31 -16.64 -3.29 -21.26
CA VAL A 31 -16.21 -1.94 -21.58
C VAL A 31 -14.87 -2.00 -22.33
N ARG A 32 -14.72 -1.21 -23.40
CA ARG A 32 -13.45 -1.10 -24.14
C ARG A 32 -12.49 -0.21 -23.37
N VAL A 33 -11.51 -0.83 -22.72
CA VAL A 33 -10.53 -0.16 -21.86
C VAL A 33 -9.14 -0.14 -22.51
N THR A 34 -8.49 1.04 -22.50
CA THR A 34 -7.06 1.16 -22.76
C THR A 34 -6.37 1.70 -21.52
N LEU A 35 -5.38 0.96 -21.00
CA LEU A 35 -4.53 1.38 -19.90
C LEU A 35 -3.16 1.79 -20.41
N PHE A 36 -2.70 2.99 -20.00
CA PHE A 36 -1.36 3.50 -20.30
C PHE A 36 -0.51 3.55 -19.02
N GLU A 37 0.71 3.02 -19.11
CA GLU A 37 1.75 3.12 -18.07
C GLU A 37 3.03 3.70 -18.66
N LYS A 38 3.58 4.74 -18.03
CA LYS A 38 4.81 5.43 -18.47
C LYS A 38 6.07 4.58 -18.34
N ALA A 39 6.10 3.68 -17.36
CA ALA A 39 7.22 2.78 -17.13
C ALA A 39 7.14 1.53 -18.04
N PRO A 40 8.27 0.91 -18.40
CA PRO A 40 8.28 -0.34 -19.15
C PRO A 40 7.71 -1.51 -18.36
N ILE A 41 7.77 -1.45 -17.02
CA ILE A 41 7.27 -2.49 -16.10
C ILE A 41 6.05 -1.94 -15.35
N LEU A 42 4.97 -2.71 -15.37
CA LEU A 42 3.75 -2.43 -14.62
C LEU A 42 3.95 -2.69 -13.12
N GLY A 43 3.04 -2.16 -12.30
CA GLY A 43 2.98 -2.42 -10.87
C GLY A 43 3.24 -1.20 -10.00
N GLY A 44 3.97 -0.19 -10.50
CA GLY A 44 4.29 1.00 -9.73
C GLY A 44 5.01 0.66 -8.42
N ARG A 45 4.38 0.91 -7.27
CA ARG A 45 4.93 0.53 -5.95
C ARG A 45 4.89 -0.97 -5.70
N ALA A 46 3.96 -1.69 -6.29
CA ALA A 46 3.83 -3.14 -6.20
C ALA A 46 4.76 -3.91 -7.16
N ALA A 47 5.58 -3.21 -7.95
CA ALA A 47 6.54 -3.85 -8.83
C ALA A 47 7.65 -4.56 -8.04
N SER A 48 8.04 -5.75 -8.49
CA SER A 48 9.23 -6.45 -8.00
C SER A 48 10.27 -6.54 -9.11
N ARG A 49 11.54 -6.64 -8.73
CA ARG A 49 12.67 -6.79 -9.66
C ARG A 49 13.45 -8.06 -9.34
N ASP A 50 13.89 -8.74 -10.36
CA ASP A 50 14.87 -9.80 -10.21
C ASP A 50 16.27 -9.20 -10.15
N LEU A 51 16.98 -9.49 -9.09
CA LEU A 51 18.39 -9.15 -8.92
C LEU A 51 19.11 -10.43 -8.51
N GLU A 52 19.84 -11.04 -9.44
CA GLU A 52 20.61 -12.27 -9.21
C GLU A 52 19.77 -13.45 -8.69
N GLY A 53 18.53 -13.58 -9.19
CA GLY A 53 17.56 -14.62 -8.77
C GLY A 53 16.74 -14.28 -7.54
N PHE A 54 17.03 -13.17 -6.87
CA PHE A 54 16.25 -12.67 -5.75
C PHE A 54 15.16 -11.72 -6.25
N ARG A 55 13.90 -11.95 -5.85
CA ARG A 55 12.75 -11.13 -6.23
C ARG A 55 12.54 -9.99 -5.24
N PHE A 56 13.24 -8.88 -5.43
CA PHE A 56 13.11 -7.68 -4.62
C PHE A 56 11.79 -6.95 -4.92
N ASN A 57 10.95 -6.79 -3.92
CA ASN A 57 9.89 -5.79 -3.95
C ASN A 57 10.49 -4.37 -3.83
N ARG A 58 9.70 -3.35 -4.04
CA ARG A 58 10.10 -1.96 -3.74
C ARG A 58 9.84 -1.66 -2.27
N GLY A 59 10.76 -2.11 -1.39
CA GLY A 59 10.58 -2.12 0.04
C GLY A 59 9.66 -3.24 0.53
N ILE A 60 9.35 -3.22 1.81
CA ILE A 60 8.53 -4.24 2.44
C ILE A 60 7.09 -4.26 1.92
N HIS A 61 6.57 -5.44 1.67
CA HIS A 61 5.17 -5.64 1.28
C HIS A 61 4.55 -6.81 2.05
N ALA A 62 3.31 -6.62 2.47
CA ALA A 62 2.49 -7.67 3.08
C ALA A 62 1.03 -7.49 2.64
N LEU A 63 0.37 -8.56 2.23
CA LEU A 63 -1.04 -8.55 1.90
C LEU A 63 -1.86 -8.84 3.16
N TYR A 64 -2.72 -7.90 3.55
CA TYR A 64 -3.64 -8.05 4.68
C TYR A 64 -4.91 -8.78 4.23
N THR A 65 -5.08 -10.04 4.60
CA THR A 65 -6.11 -10.92 4.01
C THR A 65 -7.56 -10.56 4.40
N GLY A 66 -7.76 -9.77 5.44
CA GLY A 66 -9.06 -9.22 5.82
C GLY A 66 -9.46 -7.92 5.11
N GLY A 67 -8.66 -7.44 4.15
CA GLY A 67 -8.85 -6.15 3.49
C GLY A 67 -9.51 -6.22 2.11
N ALA A 68 -9.73 -5.05 1.52
CA ALA A 68 -10.36 -4.90 0.21
C ALA A 68 -9.56 -5.55 -0.92
N THR A 69 -8.22 -5.53 -0.86
CA THR A 69 -7.39 -6.19 -1.88
C THR A 69 -7.68 -7.67 -1.96
N SER A 70 -7.74 -8.38 -0.83
CA SER A 70 -8.08 -9.81 -0.80
C SER A 70 -9.49 -10.08 -1.32
N GLN A 71 -10.44 -9.18 -1.06
CA GLN A 71 -11.79 -9.31 -1.60
C GLN A 71 -11.78 -9.13 -3.12
N VAL A 72 -11.13 -8.10 -3.63
CA VAL A 72 -10.98 -7.82 -5.07
C VAL A 72 -10.32 -9.00 -5.79
N LEU A 73 -9.23 -9.56 -5.25
CA LEU A 73 -8.57 -10.71 -5.85
C LEU A 73 -9.50 -11.92 -5.95
N ARG A 74 -10.30 -12.20 -4.90
CA ARG A 74 -11.32 -13.27 -4.94
C ARG A 74 -12.42 -13.01 -5.96
N GLU A 75 -12.96 -11.79 -6.02
CA GLU A 75 -14.00 -11.39 -6.99
C GLU A 75 -13.51 -11.52 -8.45
N LEU A 76 -12.24 -11.26 -8.69
CA LEU A 76 -11.60 -11.41 -9.99
C LEU A 76 -11.13 -12.85 -10.28
N GLY A 77 -11.24 -13.77 -9.31
CA GLY A 77 -10.82 -15.17 -9.45
C GLY A 77 -9.29 -15.34 -9.47
N ILE A 78 -8.55 -14.40 -8.87
CA ILE A 78 -7.09 -14.43 -8.81
C ILE A 78 -6.63 -15.24 -7.60
N THR A 79 -5.79 -16.24 -7.86
CA THR A 79 -5.12 -17.07 -6.85
C THR A 79 -3.61 -16.80 -6.85
N TYR A 80 -2.96 -17.01 -5.72
CA TYR A 80 -1.52 -16.79 -5.55
C TYR A 80 -0.96 -17.71 -4.46
N GLY A 81 0.32 -18.11 -4.62
CA GLY A 81 1.08 -18.80 -3.58
C GLY A 81 1.50 -17.81 -2.49
N HIS A 82 1.54 -18.26 -1.25
CA HIS A 82 1.87 -17.42 -0.11
C HIS A 82 2.30 -18.18 1.13
N GLY A 83 2.98 -17.49 2.05
CA GLY A 83 3.14 -17.92 3.42
C GLY A 83 2.93 -16.76 4.39
N SER A 84 2.93 -17.07 5.68
CA SER A 84 2.67 -16.12 6.75
C SER A 84 3.74 -16.21 7.84
N PRO A 85 4.16 -15.10 8.46
CA PRO A 85 5.09 -15.14 9.57
C PRO A 85 4.45 -15.87 10.76
N LYS A 86 5.23 -16.77 11.37
CA LYS A 86 4.78 -17.58 12.51
C LYS A 86 5.25 -17.02 13.83
N GLU A 87 6.39 -16.34 13.83
CA GLU A 87 7.03 -15.82 15.03
C GLU A 87 7.49 -14.39 14.79
N THR A 88 7.27 -13.55 15.77
CA THR A 88 7.75 -12.16 15.80
C THR A 88 8.54 -11.95 17.08
N PHE A 89 9.59 -11.17 16.99
CA PHE A 89 10.43 -10.78 18.12
C PHE A 89 10.42 -9.26 18.27
N MET A 90 10.82 -8.80 19.42
CA MET A 90 11.04 -7.39 19.71
C MET A 90 12.48 -7.20 20.15
N VAL A 91 13.06 -6.08 19.75
CA VAL A 91 14.34 -5.65 20.30
C VAL A 91 14.13 -4.45 21.21
N ARG A 92 14.77 -4.48 22.37
CA ARG A 92 14.84 -3.38 23.33
C ARG A 92 16.22 -3.38 23.99
N ASP A 93 16.89 -2.24 24.04
CA ASP A 93 18.24 -2.10 24.58
C ASP A 93 19.21 -3.16 24.01
N GLY A 94 19.09 -3.48 22.70
CA GLY A 94 19.87 -4.51 22.01
C GLY A 94 19.52 -5.96 22.37
N VAL A 95 18.57 -6.21 23.27
CA VAL A 95 18.13 -7.56 23.67
C VAL A 95 16.86 -7.95 22.91
N LEU A 96 16.86 -9.18 22.37
CA LEU A 96 15.74 -9.72 21.60
C LEU A 96 14.80 -10.56 22.48
N TYR A 97 13.54 -10.20 22.46
CA TYR A 97 12.45 -10.85 23.19
C TYR A 97 11.40 -11.40 22.21
N PRO A 98 10.84 -12.60 22.46
CA PRO A 98 9.75 -13.10 21.63
C PRO A 98 8.47 -12.27 21.82
N PHE A 99 7.84 -11.87 20.70
CA PHE A 99 6.53 -11.22 20.73
C PHE A 99 5.43 -12.26 20.98
N PRO A 100 4.52 -12.05 21.92
CA PRO A 100 3.39 -12.94 22.11
C PRO A 100 2.36 -12.73 21.00
N ALA A 101 2.31 -13.65 20.04
CA ALA A 101 1.37 -13.59 18.92
C ALA A 101 -0.02 -14.21 19.24
N THR A 102 -0.12 -15.00 20.31
CA THR A 102 -1.35 -15.66 20.72
C THR A 102 -1.68 -15.40 22.18
N PRO A 103 -2.98 -15.44 22.60
CA PRO A 103 -3.36 -15.26 24.00
C PRO A 103 -2.62 -16.19 24.96
N SER A 104 -2.38 -17.45 24.58
CA SER A 104 -1.64 -18.42 25.41
C SER A 104 -0.18 -18.03 25.56
N GLN A 105 0.46 -17.50 24.53
CA GLN A 105 1.84 -16.99 24.62
C GLN A 105 1.95 -15.73 25.50
N PHE A 106 0.92 -14.88 25.51
CA PHE A 106 0.83 -13.76 26.46
C PHE A 106 0.88 -14.21 27.92
N LEU A 107 0.21 -15.31 28.25
CA LEU A 107 0.17 -15.81 29.61
C LEU A 107 1.49 -16.45 30.05
N GLN A 108 2.23 -17.06 29.14
CA GLN A 108 3.42 -17.86 29.43
C GLN A 108 4.73 -17.06 29.48
N ARG A 109 4.84 -15.88 28.88
CA ARG A 109 6.11 -15.17 28.70
C ARG A 109 6.42 -14.20 29.83
N GLY A 110 7.60 -14.41 30.45
CA GLY A 110 8.00 -13.77 31.71
C GLY A 110 8.46 -12.30 31.63
N TRP A 111 8.64 -11.71 30.42
CA TRP A 111 9.06 -10.32 30.29
C TRP A 111 7.90 -9.29 30.38
N LEU A 112 6.64 -9.74 30.23
CA LEU A 112 5.45 -8.93 30.49
C LEU A 112 5.00 -9.15 31.93
N GLU A 113 4.86 -8.05 32.68
CA GLU A 113 4.26 -8.08 34.01
C GLU A 113 2.77 -8.46 33.97
N ALA A 114 2.22 -8.92 35.08
CA ALA A 114 0.79 -9.27 35.17
C ALA A 114 -0.13 -8.09 34.79
N GLY A 115 0.28 -6.86 35.15
CA GLY A 115 -0.42 -5.63 34.76
C GLY A 115 -0.44 -5.36 33.27
N ASP A 116 0.67 -5.64 32.57
CA ASP A 116 0.77 -5.51 31.11
C ASP A 116 -0.13 -6.52 30.38
N LYS A 117 -0.12 -7.78 30.86
CA LYS A 117 -0.98 -8.84 30.32
C LYS A 117 -2.47 -8.50 30.45
N LEU A 118 -2.87 -8.01 31.61
CA LEU A 118 -4.25 -7.60 31.86
C LEU A 118 -4.63 -6.38 31.01
N GLY A 119 -3.72 -5.39 30.89
CA GLY A 119 -3.90 -4.21 30.04
C GLY A 119 -4.14 -4.58 28.59
N LEU A 120 -3.30 -5.46 28.02
CA LEU A 120 -3.42 -5.94 26.64
C LEU A 120 -4.70 -6.76 26.41
N ALA A 121 -5.08 -7.63 27.36
CA ALA A 121 -6.31 -8.40 27.27
C ALA A 121 -7.54 -7.49 27.21
N ARG A 122 -7.60 -6.46 28.07
CA ARG A 122 -8.67 -5.44 28.06
C ARG A 122 -8.68 -4.65 26.74
N LEU A 123 -7.50 -4.24 26.26
CA LEU A 123 -7.35 -3.51 25.04
C LEU A 123 -7.85 -4.30 23.84
N PHE A 124 -7.45 -5.56 23.68
CA PHE A 124 -7.87 -6.42 22.58
C PHE A 124 -9.38 -6.75 22.61
N ALA A 125 -9.95 -6.97 23.81
CA ALA A 125 -11.39 -7.12 23.98
C ALA A 125 -12.13 -5.84 23.52
N ARG A 126 -11.65 -4.66 23.93
CA ARG A 126 -12.24 -3.38 23.52
C ARG A 126 -12.12 -3.14 22.01
N ILE A 127 -10.95 -3.37 21.41
CA ILE A 127 -10.72 -3.20 19.97
C ILE A 127 -11.62 -4.14 19.16
N SER A 128 -11.86 -5.35 19.63
CA SER A 128 -12.74 -6.32 18.95
C SER A 128 -14.18 -5.83 18.80
N MET A 129 -14.65 -4.98 19.73
CA MET A 129 -15.99 -4.40 19.73
C MET A 129 -16.05 -3.00 19.14
N LEU A 130 -14.92 -2.29 19.10
CA LEU A 130 -14.86 -0.91 18.63
C LEU A 130 -15.08 -0.83 17.13
N ARG A 131 -15.94 0.10 16.69
CA ARG A 131 -16.12 0.44 15.27
C ARG A 131 -15.06 1.49 14.90
N PRO A 132 -14.13 1.21 13.96
CA PRO A 132 -12.98 2.10 13.71
C PRO A 132 -13.36 3.55 13.42
N HIS A 133 -14.42 3.81 12.65
CA HIS A 133 -14.86 5.17 12.30
C HIS A 133 -15.24 6.04 13.51
N THR A 134 -15.57 5.45 14.67
CA THR A 134 -15.91 6.22 15.89
C THR A 134 -14.71 6.94 16.52
N VAL A 135 -13.50 6.60 16.06
CA VAL A 135 -12.24 7.22 16.51
C VAL A 135 -11.51 7.94 15.37
N ALA A 136 -12.23 8.26 14.29
CA ALA A 136 -11.67 8.88 13.09
C ALA A 136 -11.08 10.27 13.33
N GLN A 137 -11.66 11.05 14.25
CA GLN A 137 -11.28 12.44 14.54
C GLN A 137 -10.26 12.61 15.66
N ILE A 138 -9.76 11.52 16.25
CA ILE A 138 -8.68 11.57 17.23
C ILE A 138 -7.42 10.96 16.67
N SER A 139 -6.27 11.48 17.08
CA SER A 139 -4.98 10.95 16.61
C SER A 139 -4.66 9.60 17.26
N VAL A 140 -3.74 8.86 16.64
CA VAL A 140 -3.23 7.60 17.24
C VAL A 140 -2.60 7.88 18.59
N GLU A 141 -1.83 8.97 18.72
CA GLU A 141 -1.20 9.35 19.99
C GLU A 141 -2.21 9.59 21.09
N GLU A 142 -3.20 10.44 20.84
CA GLU A 142 -4.28 10.75 21.76
C GLU A 142 -5.08 9.50 22.14
N TRP A 143 -5.35 8.63 21.16
CA TRP A 143 -6.05 7.37 21.40
C TRP A 143 -5.24 6.43 22.31
N LEU A 144 -3.93 6.31 22.07
CA LEU A 144 -3.03 5.51 22.91
C LEU A 144 -2.97 6.08 24.33
N GLU A 145 -2.90 7.39 24.50
CA GLU A 145 -2.92 8.04 25.82
C GLU A 145 -4.16 7.72 26.63
N ARG A 146 -5.32 7.77 25.99
CA ARG A 146 -6.62 7.51 26.64
C ARG A 146 -6.89 6.04 26.92
N ASN A 147 -6.29 5.13 26.16
CA ASN A 147 -6.70 3.72 26.16
C ASN A 147 -5.60 2.74 26.59
N VAL A 148 -4.34 3.15 26.58
CA VAL A 148 -3.20 2.27 26.83
C VAL A 148 -2.35 2.82 27.99
N GLN A 149 -2.59 2.31 29.17
CA GLN A 149 -1.74 2.62 30.32
C GLN A 149 -0.46 1.77 30.30
N ARG A 150 -0.59 0.48 30.01
CA ARG A 150 0.48 -0.52 29.88
C ARG A 150 0.14 -1.58 28.85
N PRO A 151 1.09 -2.13 28.10
CA PRO A 151 2.47 -1.63 27.87
C PRO A 151 2.48 -0.55 26.77
N ARG A 152 2.69 0.71 27.17
CA ARG A 152 2.59 1.86 26.23
C ARG A 152 3.63 1.80 25.11
N LEU A 153 4.89 1.46 25.46
CA LEU A 153 6.00 1.39 24.49
C LEU A 153 5.71 0.37 23.37
N LEU A 154 5.26 -0.83 23.74
CA LEU A 154 4.89 -1.87 22.79
C LEU A 154 3.80 -1.41 21.83
N MET A 155 2.76 -0.78 22.36
CA MET A 155 1.63 -0.34 21.55
C MET A 155 1.98 0.84 20.64
N ALA A 156 2.84 1.75 21.10
CA ALA A 156 3.35 2.85 20.27
C ALA A 156 4.23 2.33 19.12
N ALA A 157 5.14 1.38 19.39
CA ALA A 157 5.95 0.75 18.37
C ALA A 157 5.09 -0.02 17.34
N THR A 158 4.09 -0.77 17.81
CA THR A 158 3.11 -1.45 16.93
C THR A 158 2.33 -0.46 16.09
N ALA A 159 1.91 0.66 16.68
CA ALA A 159 1.16 1.69 15.95
C ALA A 159 2.00 2.29 14.83
N ARG A 160 3.25 2.72 15.09
CA ARG A 160 4.16 3.25 14.04
C ARG A 160 4.29 2.28 12.87
N THR A 161 4.48 1.00 13.16
CA THR A 161 4.60 -0.04 12.12
C THR A 161 3.30 -0.20 11.32
N PHE A 162 2.14 -0.09 11.95
CA PHE A 162 0.86 -0.24 11.28
C PHE A 162 0.46 0.97 10.45
N VAL A 163 0.79 2.18 10.91
CA VAL A 163 0.44 3.42 10.18
C VAL A 163 1.54 3.93 9.27
N TYR A 164 2.72 3.28 9.26
CA TYR A 164 3.87 3.60 8.40
C TYR A 164 4.45 5.01 8.60
N THR A 165 4.29 5.58 9.78
CA THR A 165 4.86 6.88 10.15
C THR A 165 5.10 6.97 11.66
N SER A 166 6.03 7.84 12.07
CA SER A 166 6.24 8.21 13.47
C SER A 166 5.34 9.36 13.94
N ALA A 167 4.70 10.10 13.02
CA ALA A 167 3.77 11.20 13.33
C ALA A 167 2.41 10.64 13.82
N LEU A 168 2.40 10.07 15.03
CA LEU A 168 1.20 9.48 15.63
C LEU A 168 0.17 10.54 16.04
N ASP A 169 0.59 11.78 16.23
CA ASP A 169 -0.23 12.97 16.47
C ASP A 169 -1.04 13.40 15.25
N LEU A 170 -0.55 13.12 14.04
CA LEU A 170 -1.21 13.45 12.77
C LEU A 170 -2.24 12.40 12.36
N VAL A 171 -1.87 11.12 12.44
CA VAL A 171 -2.66 10.04 11.84
C VAL A 171 -3.88 9.72 12.68
N SER A 172 -5.03 9.52 12.02
CA SER A 172 -6.27 9.07 12.65
C SER A 172 -6.12 7.72 13.34
N ALA A 173 -6.64 7.61 14.56
CA ALA A 173 -6.73 6.35 15.30
C ALA A 173 -7.56 5.29 14.57
N GLU A 174 -8.46 5.70 13.68
CA GLU A 174 -9.22 4.78 12.83
C GLU A 174 -8.31 3.83 12.06
N VAL A 175 -7.20 4.35 11.49
CA VAL A 175 -6.23 3.55 10.71
C VAL A 175 -5.59 2.47 11.57
N PHE A 176 -5.13 2.84 12.74
CA PHE A 176 -4.49 1.92 13.67
C PHE A 176 -5.46 0.85 14.19
N VAL A 177 -6.63 1.28 14.64
CA VAL A 177 -7.67 0.39 15.20
C VAL A 177 -8.19 -0.58 14.14
N ASP A 178 -8.48 -0.10 12.92
CA ASP A 178 -8.92 -0.96 11.81
C ASP A 178 -7.86 -2.02 11.49
N LYS A 179 -6.61 -1.59 11.36
CA LYS A 179 -5.51 -2.48 11.01
C LYS A 179 -5.22 -3.51 12.11
N LEU A 180 -5.19 -3.09 13.37
CA LEU A 180 -4.99 -3.99 14.51
C LEU A 180 -6.13 -5.00 14.61
N ARG A 181 -7.38 -4.54 14.48
CA ARG A 181 -8.57 -5.41 14.50
C ARG A 181 -8.54 -6.46 13.38
N ARG A 182 -8.11 -6.07 12.17
CA ARG A 182 -7.97 -7.00 11.03
C ARG A 182 -6.86 -8.02 11.27
N THR A 183 -5.69 -7.57 11.70
CA THR A 183 -4.53 -8.44 11.94
C THR A 183 -4.76 -9.45 13.06
N LEU A 184 -5.57 -9.10 14.07
CA LEU A 184 -5.97 -10.05 15.12
C LEU A 184 -6.88 -11.20 14.63
N ARG A 185 -7.52 -11.04 13.47
CA ARG A 185 -8.49 -12.00 12.92
C ARG A 185 -8.01 -12.69 11.64
N HIS A 186 -7.12 -12.03 10.91
CA HIS A 186 -6.69 -12.45 9.59
C HIS A 186 -5.16 -12.38 9.49
N PRO A 187 -4.50 -13.43 8.99
CA PRO A 187 -3.06 -13.41 8.80
C PRO A 187 -2.66 -12.41 7.70
N VAL A 188 -1.40 -12.00 7.71
CA VAL A 188 -0.77 -11.35 6.56
C VAL A 188 -0.14 -12.40 5.65
N HIS A 189 -0.20 -12.19 4.34
CA HIS A 189 0.44 -13.06 3.37
C HIS A 189 1.67 -12.37 2.75
N TYR A 190 2.78 -13.09 2.69
CA TYR A 190 3.93 -12.79 1.86
C TYR A 190 3.80 -13.61 0.58
N ILE A 191 3.84 -12.93 -0.58
CA ILE A 191 3.44 -13.50 -1.88
C ILE A 191 4.63 -14.18 -2.55
N ASP A 192 4.42 -15.40 -3.03
CA ASP A 192 5.41 -16.12 -3.84
C ASP A 192 5.69 -15.38 -5.15
N GLY A 193 6.96 -15.29 -5.53
CA GLY A 193 7.40 -14.50 -6.67
C GLY A 193 7.35 -12.98 -6.47
N GLY A 194 7.00 -12.51 -5.25
CA GLY A 194 6.84 -11.10 -4.91
C GLY A 194 5.51 -10.51 -5.38
N TRP A 195 5.29 -9.23 -5.11
CA TRP A 195 4.03 -8.54 -5.49
C TRP A 195 3.83 -8.38 -6.99
N GLN A 196 4.89 -8.54 -7.80
CA GLN A 196 4.76 -8.62 -9.25
C GLN A 196 3.83 -9.75 -9.70
N THR A 197 3.70 -10.84 -8.92
CA THR A 197 2.73 -11.92 -9.15
C THR A 197 1.31 -11.38 -9.20
N LEU A 198 0.91 -10.57 -8.21
CA LEU A 198 -0.43 -9.97 -8.18
C LEU A 198 -0.64 -8.96 -9.32
N VAL A 199 0.40 -8.21 -9.66
CA VAL A 199 0.40 -7.27 -10.80
C VAL A 199 0.16 -8.02 -12.12
N ASN A 200 0.89 -9.11 -12.33
CA ASN A 200 0.78 -9.93 -13.54
C ASN A 200 -0.60 -10.61 -13.65
N GLU A 201 -1.14 -11.09 -12.55
CA GLU A 201 -2.47 -11.70 -12.53
C GLU A 201 -3.59 -10.68 -12.82
N LEU A 202 -3.50 -9.47 -12.24
CA LEU A 202 -4.44 -8.38 -12.55
C LEU A 202 -4.32 -7.97 -14.03
N ARG A 203 -3.08 -7.81 -14.54
CA ARG A 203 -2.84 -7.55 -15.96
C ARG A 203 -3.47 -8.61 -16.84
N GLY A 204 -3.14 -9.88 -16.58
CA GLY A 204 -3.67 -11.00 -17.37
C GLY A 204 -5.20 -11.07 -17.30
N THR A 205 -5.81 -10.75 -16.17
CA THR A 205 -7.28 -10.68 -16.01
C THR A 205 -7.88 -9.60 -16.89
N ALA A 206 -7.28 -8.40 -16.90
CA ALA A 206 -7.74 -7.30 -17.75
C ALA A 206 -7.58 -7.62 -19.24
N GLU A 207 -6.41 -8.14 -19.66
CA GLU A 207 -6.12 -8.47 -21.05
C GLU A 207 -7.00 -9.63 -21.58
N ARG A 208 -7.18 -10.69 -20.78
CA ARG A 208 -8.12 -11.79 -21.15
C ARG A 208 -9.55 -11.32 -21.32
N ALA A 209 -9.94 -10.27 -20.62
CA ALA A 209 -11.26 -9.64 -20.75
C ALA A 209 -11.33 -8.59 -21.87
N GLY A 210 -10.26 -8.39 -22.66
CA GLY A 210 -10.22 -7.50 -23.82
C GLY A 210 -9.66 -6.10 -23.54
N ALA A 211 -9.11 -5.81 -22.36
CA ALA A 211 -8.41 -4.54 -22.13
C ALA A 211 -7.11 -4.49 -22.91
N ARG A 212 -6.79 -3.33 -23.49
CA ARG A 212 -5.48 -3.03 -24.06
C ARG A 212 -4.58 -2.42 -23.00
N VAL A 213 -3.50 -3.10 -22.63
CA VAL A 213 -2.51 -2.61 -21.67
C VAL A 213 -1.23 -2.21 -22.39
N VAL A 214 -0.87 -0.92 -22.32
CA VAL A 214 0.27 -0.32 -23.04
C VAL A 214 1.27 0.21 -22.02
N SER A 215 2.40 -0.47 -21.86
CA SER A 215 3.52 -0.02 -21.03
C SER A 215 4.54 0.76 -21.86
N GLY A 216 5.39 1.56 -21.21
CA GLY A 216 6.37 2.42 -21.86
C GLY A 216 5.76 3.67 -22.54
N THR A 217 4.45 3.91 -22.36
CA THR A 217 3.73 5.02 -22.98
C THR A 217 3.17 5.94 -21.90
N GLY A 218 3.71 7.14 -21.80
CA GLY A 218 3.27 8.14 -20.84
C GLY A 218 2.13 8.99 -21.35
N VAL A 219 1.09 9.18 -20.54
CA VAL A 219 0.12 10.24 -20.72
C VAL A 219 0.75 11.55 -20.24
N GLU A 220 0.57 12.62 -21.00
CA GLU A 220 1.02 13.97 -20.67
C GLU A 220 -0.08 14.79 -20.01
N ALA A 221 -1.31 14.72 -20.55
CA ALA A 221 -2.45 15.48 -20.06
C ALA A 221 -3.77 14.74 -20.25
N VAL A 222 -4.72 15.03 -19.37
CA VAL A 222 -6.15 14.75 -19.58
C VAL A 222 -6.71 15.87 -20.43
N GLU A 223 -7.43 15.50 -21.52
CA GLU A 223 -8.11 16.44 -22.39
C GLU A 223 -9.59 16.55 -22.01
N HIS A 224 -10.10 17.78 -21.90
CA HIS A 224 -11.49 18.04 -21.59
C HIS A 224 -12.01 19.29 -22.30
N GLY A 225 -13.30 19.39 -22.49
CA GLY A 225 -14.02 20.55 -23.04
C GLY A 225 -15.38 20.69 -22.37
N ASN A 226 -15.81 21.91 -22.08
CA ASN A 226 -17.09 22.17 -21.39
C ASN A 226 -17.24 21.34 -20.09
N SER A 227 -16.16 21.30 -19.30
CA SER A 227 -16.10 20.52 -18.04
C SER A 227 -16.33 19.01 -18.19
N ARG A 228 -16.17 18.44 -19.38
CA ARG A 228 -16.29 17.02 -19.65
C ARG A 228 -15.01 16.49 -20.29
N VAL A 229 -14.57 15.34 -19.85
CA VAL A 229 -13.42 14.63 -20.43
C VAL A 229 -13.70 14.25 -21.88
N THR A 230 -12.70 14.43 -22.75
CA THR A 230 -12.71 14.04 -24.16
C THR A 230 -11.65 12.99 -24.50
N GLY A 231 -10.65 12.82 -23.64
CA GLY A 231 -9.58 11.85 -23.85
C GLY A 231 -8.30 12.19 -23.09
N VAL A 232 -7.19 11.73 -23.62
CA VAL A 232 -5.84 12.01 -23.10
C VAL A 232 -4.90 12.33 -24.24
N ARG A 233 -3.90 13.21 -23.96
CA ARG A 233 -2.75 13.43 -24.81
C ARG A 233 -1.56 12.62 -24.31
N LEU A 234 -0.91 11.89 -25.19
CA LEU A 234 0.28 11.13 -24.90
C LEU A 234 1.55 12.01 -25.03
N ARG A 235 2.65 11.57 -24.47
CA ARG A 235 3.93 12.32 -24.50
C ARG A 235 4.55 12.46 -25.90
N ASP A 236 4.18 11.62 -26.84
CA ASP A 236 4.57 11.74 -28.26
C ASP A 236 3.74 12.75 -29.05
N GLY A 237 2.81 13.44 -28.38
CA GLY A 237 1.90 14.43 -28.96
C GLY A 237 0.61 13.87 -29.53
N SER A 238 0.46 12.54 -29.62
CA SER A 238 -0.76 11.92 -30.12
C SER A 238 -1.90 12.00 -29.07
N SER A 239 -3.16 12.04 -29.51
CA SER A 239 -4.33 12.03 -28.63
C SER A 239 -5.12 10.73 -28.76
N VAL A 240 -5.66 10.27 -27.64
CA VAL A 240 -6.57 9.11 -27.57
C VAL A 240 -7.90 9.58 -27.03
N SER A 241 -8.93 9.54 -27.87
CA SER A 241 -10.29 9.92 -27.50
C SER A 241 -10.92 8.86 -26.60
N ALA A 242 -11.57 9.31 -25.52
CA ALA A 242 -12.32 8.48 -24.58
C ALA A 242 -13.43 9.29 -23.93
N SER A 243 -14.54 8.66 -23.62
CA SER A 243 -15.66 9.31 -22.90
C SER A 243 -15.43 9.38 -21.40
N THR A 244 -14.48 8.60 -20.88
CA THR A 244 -14.14 8.52 -19.45
C THR A 244 -12.63 8.35 -19.27
N VAL A 245 -12.05 9.03 -18.29
CA VAL A 245 -10.64 8.87 -17.89
C VAL A 245 -10.56 8.56 -16.41
N ILE A 246 -9.76 7.55 -16.06
CA ILE A 246 -9.43 7.17 -14.69
C ILE A 246 -7.95 7.43 -14.46
N VAL A 247 -7.62 8.39 -13.58
CA VAL A 247 -6.24 8.72 -13.21
C VAL A 247 -5.86 7.91 -11.97
N ALA A 248 -5.09 6.85 -12.19
CA ALA A 248 -4.63 5.90 -11.17
C ALA A 248 -3.14 6.07 -10.83
N THR A 249 -2.72 7.32 -10.59
CA THR A 249 -1.34 7.70 -10.31
C THR A 249 -1.18 8.25 -8.90
N ARG A 250 0.05 8.62 -8.52
CA ARG A 250 0.31 9.35 -7.27
C ARG A 250 -0.34 10.73 -7.31
N PRO A 251 -0.67 11.35 -6.14
CA PRO A 251 -1.33 12.66 -6.09
C PRO A 251 -0.64 13.72 -6.94
N GLN A 252 0.68 13.86 -6.82
CA GLN A 252 1.46 14.86 -7.53
C GLN A 252 1.51 14.63 -9.05
N ASP A 253 1.51 13.36 -9.49
CA ASP A 253 1.43 13.00 -10.92
C ASP A 253 0.00 13.26 -11.43
N ALA A 254 -1.03 12.92 -10.65
CA ALA A 254 -2.43 13.20 -10.99
C ALA A 254 -2.68 14.71 -11.17
N SER A 255 -2.15 15.53 -10.26
CA SER A 255 -2.25 17.00 -10.38
C SER A 255 -1.69 17.50 -11.71
N LYS A 256 -0.50 17.05 -12.09
CA LYS A 256 0.16 17.50 -13.33
C LYS A 256 -0.60 17.10 -14.60
N LEU A 257 -1.29 15.96 -14.57
CA LEU A 257 -2.06 15.47 -15.71
C LEU A 257 -3.33 16.29 -15.98
N ILE A 258 -3.83 17.01 -14.96
CA ILE A 258 -5.07 17.78 -15.06
C ILE A 258 -4.69 19.28 -15.06
N ASP A 259 -4.83 19.92 -16.23
CA ASP A 259 -4.50 21.34 -16.46
C ASP A 259 -3.10 21.74 -16.00
N GLY A 260 -2.11 20.84 -16.12
CA GLY A 260 -0.75 21.10 -15.67
C GLY A 260 -0.62 21.39 -14.17
N GLY A 261 -1.63 20.99 -13.36
CA GLY A 261 -1.71 21.27 -11.93
C GLY A 261 -2.43 22.58 -11.58
N ALA A 262 -2.98 23.30 -12.56
CA ALA A 262 -3.66 24.59 -12.34
C ALA A 262 -5.15 24.42 -11.94
N HIS A 263 -5.77 23.26 -12.17
CA HIS A 263 -7.20 23.04 -11.89
C HIS A 263 -7.54 23.29 -10.41
N PRO A 264 -8.44 24.23 -10.08
CA PRO A 264 -8.69 24.66 -8.70
C PRO A 264 -9.10 23.53 -7.76
N SER A 265 -10.03 22.68 -8.20
CA SER A 265 -10.52 21.55 -7.40
C SER A 265 -9.38 20.53 -7.12
N VAL A 266 -8.53 20.26 -8.11
CA VAL A 266 -7.41 19.31 -7.97
C VAL A 266 -6.33 19.86 -7.04
N ARG A 267 -6.02 21.14 -7.14
CA ARG A 267 -5.09 21.82 -6.22
C ARG A 267 -5.58 21.75 -4.78
N LYS A 268 -6.87 22.01 -4.55
CA LYS A 268 -7.49 21.90 -3.22
C LYS A 268 -7.44 20.46 -2.68
N ILE A 269 -7.78 19.48 -3.51
CA ILE A 269 -7.79 18.05 -3.15
C ILE A 269 -6.39 17.56 -2.75
N ILE A 270 -5.34 18.01 -3.45
CA ILE A 270 -3.99 17.45 -3.30
C ILE A 270 -3.12 18.29 -2.33
N GLY A 271 -3.45 19.57 -2.13
CA GLY A 271 -2.63 20.51 -1.37
C GLY A 271 -2.38 20.09 0.07
N ASP A 272 -3.35 19.47 0.71
CA ASP A 272 -3.30 19.09 2.14
C ASP A 272 -2.87 17.64 2.36
N LEU A 273 -2.54 16.88 1.31
CA LEU A 273 -2.18 15.48 1.44
C LEU A 273 -0.75 15.31 1.98
N VAL A 274 -0.61 14.60 3.08
CA VAL A 274 0.68 14.26 3.68
C VAL A 274 1.03 12.81 3.35
N PRO A 275 2.09 12.55 2.54
CA PRO A 275 2.51 11.19 2.25
C PRO A 275 3.31 10.59 3.40
N ALA A 276 3.20 9.26 3.61
CA ALA A 276 4.14 8.53 4.44
C ALA A 276 5.34 8.07 3.60
N ARG A 277 6.55 8.39 4.08
CA ARG A 277 7.81 7.97 3.47
C ARG A 277 8.61 7.12 4.44
N LEU A 278 9.23 6.08 3.92
CA LEU A 278 10.07 5.15 4.67
C LEU A 278 11.50 5.22 4.16
N ALA A 279 12.46 5.00 5.06
CA ALA A 279 13.78 4.53 4.67
C ALA A 279 13.75 3.00 4.70
N CYS A 280 14.15 2.34 3.61
CA CYS A 280 14.17 0.88 3.52
C CYS A 280 15.55 0.39 3.13
N LEU A 281 16.07 -0.60 3.84
CA LEU A 281 17.28 -1.34 3.47
C LEU A 281 16.92 -2.81 3.32
N ASP A 282 16.96 -3.29 2.08
CA ASP A 282 16.64 -4.66 1.72
C ASP A 282 17.94 -5.39 1.38
N VAL A 283 18.15 -6.57 1.95
CA VAL A 283 19.37 -7.36 1.74
C VAL A 283 19.06 -8.79 1.33
N ALA A 284 19.71 -9.22 0.24
CA ALA A 284 19.77 -10.61 -0.19
C ALA A 284 21.03 -11.25 0.37
N LEU A 285 20.87 -12.38 1.04
CA LEU A 285 21.93 -13.13 1.69
C LEU A 285 22.01 -14.54 1.11
N SER A 286 23.21 -15.12 1.04
CA SER A 286 23.39 -16.50 0.59
C SER A 286 22.82 -17.53 1.58
N ARG A 287 22.68 -17.15 2.85
CA ARG A 287 22.06 -17.92 3.93
C ARG A 287 21.61 -17.00 5.05
N LEU A 288 20.71 -17.46 5.93
CA LEU A 288 20.34 -16.72 7.15
C LEU A 288 21.42 -16.92 8.23
N PRO A 289 22.08 -15.85 8.72
CA PRO A 289 23.06 -15.96 9.79
C PRO A 289 22.48 -16.51 11.08
N SER A 290 21.32 -15.99 11.49
CA SER A 290 20.60 -16.46 12.68
C SER A 290 19.15 -16.83 12.34
N PRO A 291 18.79 -18.12 12.31
CA PRO A 291 17.41 -18.55 12.03
C PRO A 291 16.42 -18.17 13.15
N ARG A 292 16.92 -17.68 14.27
CA ARG A 292 16.17 -17.44 15.51
C ARG A 292 15.26 -16.22 15.45
N TYR A 293 15.57 -15.21 14.61
CA TYR A 293 14.91 -13.91 14.62
C TYR A 293 14.42 -13.50 13.21
N PRO A 294 13.38 -14.17 12.69
CA PRO A 294 12.94 -13.91 11.32
C PRO A 294 12.17 -12.61 11.15
N VAL A 295 11.48 -12.14 12.20
CA VAL A 295 10.71 -10.88 12.21
C VAL A 295 11.01 -10.16 13.51
N VAL A 296 11.45 -8.89 13.41
CA VAL A 296 11.83 -8.08 14.58
C VAL A 296 11.15 -6.72 14.52
N GLN A 297 10.42 -6.39 15.59
CA GLN A 297 9.89 -5.06 15.87
C GLN A 297 10.81 -4.36 16.85
N ASP A 298 11.29 -3.20 16.50
CA ASP A 298 12.08 -2.36 17.41
C ASP A 298 11.15 -1.58 18.37
N LEU A 299 11.46 -1.63 19.65
CA LEU A 299 10.77 -0.88 20.70
C LEU A 299 11.43 0.46 21.01
N ASP A 300 12.75 0.56 20.78
CA ASP A 300 13.53 1.76 21.10
C ASP A 300 13.46 2.79 19.98
N GLY A 301 13.20 2.34 18.74
CA GLY A 301 13.13 3.18 17.55
C GLY A 301 12.02 2.80 16.59
N PRO A 302 11.77 3.63 15.57
CA PRO A 302 10.76 3.37 14.56
C PRO A 302 11.29 2.44 13.47
N ARG A 303 11.76 1.22 13.82
CA ARG A 303 12.38 0.27 12.89
C ARG A 303 11.68 -1.09 12.93
N PHE A 304 11.71 -1.78 11.80
CA PHE A 304 11.14 -3.12 11.65
C PHE A 304 11.96 -3.94 10.65
N MET A 305 12.05 -5.25 10.87
CA MET A 305 12.73 -6.20 10.01
C MET A 305 11.88 -7.45 9.77
N THR A 306 11.94 -8.02 8.57
CA THR A 306 11.36 -9.33 8.26
C THR A 306 12.16 -10.07 7.20
N ALA A 307 12.49 -11.34 7.45
CA ALA A 307 13.04 -12.28 6.48
C ALA A 307 11.89 -12.94 5.70
N GLN A 308 11.33 -12.22 4.72
CA GLN A 308 10.12 -12.66 4.00
C GLN A 308 10.29 -13.96 3.25
N SER A 309 11.50 -14.24 2.74
CA SER A 309 11.78 -15.47 1.99
C SER A 309 11.67 -16.76 2.81
N LEU A 310 11.61 -16.67 4.14
CA LEU A 310 11.30 -17.82 4.99
C LEU A 310 9.84 -18.26 4.90
N TYR A 311 9.00 -17.41 4.33
CA TYR A 311 7.55 -17.60 4.23
C TYR A 311 7.02 -17.47 2.80
N SER A 312 7.88 -17.14 1.83
CA SER A 312 7.49 -16.98 0.42
C SER A 312 8.66 -17.30 -0.51
N HIS A 313 8.33 -17.83 -1.68
CA HIS A 313 9.33 -18.23 -2.69
C HIS A 313 9.77 -16.99 -3.50
N VAL A 314 10.76 -16.27 -3.00
CA VAL A 314 11.29 -15.03 -3.59
C VAL A 314 12.81 -15.06 -3.77
N THR A 315 13.46 -16.20 -3.48
CA THR A 315 14.92 -16.36 -3.52
C THR A 315 15.30 -17.68 -4.19
N PRO A 316 16.54 -17.82 -4.67
CA PRO A 316 17.12 -19.12 -4.97
C PRO A 316 17.15 -20.03 -3.74
N GLU A 317 17.34 -21.33 -3.96
CA GLU A 317 17.46 -22.31 -2.87
C GLU A 317 18.59 -21.93 -1.90
N GLY A 318 18.30 -21.95 -0.59
CA GLY A 318 19.20 -21.54 0.47
C GLY A 318 19.35 -20.03 0.66
N GLY A 319 18.97 -19.23 -0.33
CA GLY A 319 19.04 -17.77 -0.27
C GLY A 319 17.99 -17.16 0.67
N VAL A 320 18.29 -15.99 1.21
CA VAL A 320 17.39 -15.25 2.12
C VAL A 320 17.27 -13.81 1.66
N LEU A 321 16.03 -13.29 1.68
CA LEU A 321 15.74 -11.88 1.43
C LEU A 321 15.12 -11.26 2.68
N ILE A 322 15.81 -10.28 3.25
CA ILE A 322 15.39 -9.54 4.42
C ILE A 322 15.03 -8.12 4.01
N TYR A 323 13.87 -7.69 4.46
CA TYR A 323 13.40 -6.30 4.35
C TYR A 323 13.50 -5.62 5.69
N THR A 324 14.09 -4.43 5.70
CA THR A 324 14.05 -3.54 6.86
C THR A 324 13.46 -2.19 6.48
N PHE A 325 12.79 -1.55 7.42
CA PHE A 325 12.38 -0.17 7.23
C PHE A 325 12.38 0.63 8.53
N LYS A 326 12.56 1.94 8.37
CA LYS A 326 12.42 2.96 9.40
C LYS A 326 11.31 3.91 8.97
N GLN A 327 10.48 4.33 9.94
CA GLN A 327 9.44 5.34 9.75
C GLN A 327 9.94 6.70 10.27
N PRO A 328 10.57 7.53 9.45
CA PRO A 328 10.97 8.86 9.86
C PRO A 328 9.73 9.72 10.15
N ASP A 329 9.90 10.71 10.99
CA ASP A 329 8.91 11.77 11.13
C ASP A 329 8.83 12.58 9.84
N PRO A 330 7.64 12.79 9.22
CA PRO A 330 7.51 13.59 8.01
C PRO A 330 8.00 15.04 8.19
N ALA A 331 7.88 15.61 9.39
CA ALA A 331 8.36 16.95 9.72
C ALA A 331 9.89 16.99 9.92
N ASN A 332 10.49 15.88 10.36
CA ASN A 332 11.93 15.76 10.57
C ASN A 332 12.45 14.40 10.05
N PRO A 333 12.61 14.22 8.73
CA PRO A 333 12.92 12.91 8.14
C PRO A 333 14.34 12.41 8.41
N GLY A 334 15.19 13.21 9.06
CA GLY A 334 16.58 12.87 9.37
C GLY A 334 17.51 12.78 8.15
N ASP A 335 18.79 12.54 8.42
CA ASP A 335 19.80 12.31 7.37
C ASP A 335 19.66 10.91 6.75
N GLN A 336 19.83 10.79 5.44
CA GLN A 336 19.65 9.52 4.73
C GLN A 336 20.70 8.47 5.13
N ARG A 337 21.95 8.88 5.36
CA ARG A 337 23.04 7.97 5.77
C ARG A 337 22.87 7.53 7.23
N GLU A 338 22.32 8.40 8.07
CA GLU A 338 21.99 8.05 9.44
C GLU A 338 20.86 7.03 9.47
N ASN A 339 19.80 7.24 8.69
CA ASN A 339 18.70 6.30 8.55
C ASN A 339 19.19 4.92 8.04
N GLU A 340 20.13 4.90 7.11
CA GLU A 340 20.75 3.66 6.61
C GLU A 340 21.53 2.94 7.70
N ARG A 341 22.38 3.66 8.45
CA ARG A 341 23.15 3.10 9.60
C ARG A 341 22.23 2.55 10.70
N ASP A 342 21.12 3.22 10.98
CA ASP A 342 20.13 2.73 11.95
C ASP A 342 19.53 1.39 11.52
N LEU A 343 19.24 1.23 10.23
CA LEU A 343 18.72 -0.03 9.68
C LEU A 343 19.78 -1.13 9.67
N GLU A 344 21.05 -0.79 9.37
CA GLU A 344 22.18 -1.71 9.52
C GLU A 344 22.35 -2.16 10.98
N GLY A 345 22.21 -1.24 11.95
CA GLY A 345 22.25 -1.57 13.36
C GLY A 345 21.17 -2.56 13.81
N LEU A 346 19.96 -2.47 13.22
CA LEU A 346 18.90 -3.46 13.46
C LEU A 346 19.28 -4.83 12.88
N LEU A 347 19.89 -4.86 11.68
CA LEU A 347 20.41 -6.10 11.07
C LEU A 347 21.57 -6.68 11.91
N ASP A 348 22.46 -5.85 12.43
CA ASP A 348 23.57 -6.29 13.28
C ASP A 348 23.07 -6.96 14.57
N ALA A 349 22.02 -6.44 15.17
CA ALA A 349 21.41 -7.00 16.36
C ALA A 349 20.66 -8.32 16.09
N ALA A 350 19.90 -8.39 14.98
CA ALA A 350 19.04 -9.52 14.67
C ALA A 350 19.77 -10.64 13.91
N GLN A 351 20.71 -10.29 13.05
CA GLN A 351 21.40 -11.18 12.11
C GLN A 351 22.91 -10.91 12.10
N PRO A 352 23.62 -11.09 13.24
CA PRO A 352 25.06 -10.83 13.30
C PRO A 352 25.80 -11.64 12.24
N GLY A 353 26.79 -11.00 11.58
CA GLY A 353 27.52 -11.58 10.45
C GLY A 353 26.80 -11.51 9.09
N TRP A 354 25.70 -10.79 8.97
CA TRP A 354 24.95 -10.68 7.71
C TRP A 354 25.79 -10.10 6.54
N ARG A 355 26.78 -9.25 6.84
CA ARG A 355 27.66 -8.67 5.82
C ARG A 355 28.57 -9.70 5.16
N GLU A 356 28.96 -10.76 5.86
CA GLU A 356 29.83 -11.84 5.35
C GLU A 356 29.12 -12.73 4.33
N VAL A 357 27.79 -12.76 4.38
CA VAL A 357 26.93 -13.58 3.50
C VAL A 357 26.07 -12.73 2.56
N LEU A 358 26.39 -11.43 2.46
CA LEU A 358 25.68 -10.49 1.62
C LEU A 358 25.91 -10.79 0.13
N VAL A 359 24.83 -10.97 -0.62
CA VAL A 359 24.82 -11.12 -2.09
C VAL A 359 24.48 -9.79 -2.76
N LYS A 360 23.39 -9.16 -2.31
CA LYS A 360 22.90 -7.90 -2.89
C LYS A 360 22.24 -7.03 -1.84
N ARG A 361 22.32 -5.71 -2.01
CA ARG A 361 21.58 -4.76 -1.17
C ARG A 361 20.86 -3.73 -2.02
N GLN A 362 19.73 -3.23 -1.51
CA GLN A 362 18.98 -2.13 -2.06
C GLN A 362 18.64 -1.17 -0.93
N TYR A 363 19.08 0.09 -1.05
CA TYR A 363 18.68 1.14 -0.13
C TYR A 363 17.71 2.11 -0.82
N LEU A 364 16.57 2.36 -0.20
CA LEU A 364 15.51 3.26 -0.66
C LEU A 364 15.30 4.33 0.42
N PRO A 365 16.00 5.47 0.37
CA PRO A 365 16.05 6.43 1.46
C PRO A 365 14.74 7.17 1.73
N ARG A 366 13.86 7.26 0.74
CA ARG A 366 12.58 8.01 0.80
C ARG A 366 11.50 7.32 -0.02
N LEU A 367 11.29 6.04 0.26
CA LEU A 367 10.20 5.30 -0.39
C LEU A 367 8.85 5.84 0.06
N GLU A 368 8.05 6.34 -0.87
CA GLU A 368 6.67 6.73 -0.60
C GLU A 368 5.81 5.47 -0.44
N ALA A 369 5.52 5.10 0.80
CA ALA A 369 4.72 3.92 1.13
C ALA A 369 3.22 4.21 1.01
N VAL A 370 2.80 5.42 1.37
CA VAL A 370 1.40 5.87 1.35
C VAL A 370 1.34 7.23 0.67
N GLY A 371 0.44 7.38 -0.30
CA GLY A 371 0.26 8.64 -1.04
C GLY A 371 -0.40 9.75 -0.20
N ALA A 372 -1.27 9.37 0.75
CA ALA A 372 -1.88 10.28 1.72
C ALA A 372 -2.20 9.54 3.02
N LEU A 373 -1.68 10.05 4.14
CA LEU A 373 -2.04 9.59 5.48
C LEU A 373 -3.46 10.07 5.82
N PRO A 374 -4.38 9.19 6.23
CA PRO A 374 -5.66 9.61 6.78
C PRO A 374 -5.43 10.34 8.10
N SER A 375 -5.62 11.67 8.12
CA SER A 375 -5.37 12.48 9.32
C SER A 375 -6.58 12.51 10.27
N ALA A 376 -6.32 12.72 11.55
CA ALA A 376 -7.37 12.91 12.55
C ALA A 376 -8.20 14.17 12.27
N THR A 377 -7.54 15.27 11.93
CA THR A 377 -8.20 16.54 11.59
C THR A 377 -9.03 16.45 10.32
N GLY A 378 -8.66 15.58 9.38
CA GLY A 378 -9.43 15.31 8.16
C GLY A 378 -10.59 14.34 8.35
N GLY A 379 -10.72 13.67 9.50
CA GLY A 379 -11.77 12.68 9.77
C GLY A 379 -11.45 11.26 9.26
N GLY A 380 -10.18 10.88 9.30
CA GLY A 380 -9.72 9.53 9.01
C GLY A 380 -9.87 9.11 7.54
N PHE A 381 -10.37 7.90 7.29
CA PHE A 381 -10.54 7.41 5.92
C PHE A 381 -11.55 8.23 5.13
N ALA A 382 -12.61 8.71 5.75
CA ALA A 382 -13.65 9.51 5.09
C ALA A 382 -13.16 10.91 4.66
N GLY A 383 -12.06 11.40 5.24
CA GLY A 383 -11.46 12.67 4.88
C GLY A 383 -10.56 12.64 3.66
N ARG A 384 -10.31 11.47 3.07
CA ARG A 384 -9.58 11.38 1.80
C ARG A 384 -10.43 11.91 0.64
N PRO A 385 -9.79 12.36 -0.44
CA PRO A 385 -10.49 12.80 -1.65
C PRO A 385 -11.48 11.76 -2.16
N ASP A 386 -12.61 12.21 -2.69
CA ASP A 386 -13.54 11.34 -3.41
C ASP A 386 -12.93 10.86 -4.74
N VAL A 387 -13.50 9.80 -5.29
CA VAL A 387 -13.11 9.26 -6.59
C VAL A 387 -13.49 10.18 -7.76
N GLU A 388 -14.48 11.02 -7.60
CA GLU A 388 -14.92 11.99 -8.61
C GLU A 388 -14.17 13.33 -8.46
N VAL A 389 -13.78 13.93 -9.57
CA VAL A 389 -13.14 15.26 -9.58
C VAL A 389 -14.20 16.34 -9.71
N PRO A 390 -14.43 17.19 -8.70
CA PRO A 390 -15.44 18.23 -8.78
C PRO A 390 -15.18 19.19 -9.95
N GLY A 391 -16.21 19.42 -10.76
CA GLY A 391 -16.14 20.30 -11.94
C GLY A 391 -15.67 19.62 -13.23
N LEU A 392 -15.31 18.32 -13.19
CA LEU A 392 -14.92 17.56 -14.39
C LEU A 392 -15.73 16.26 -14.49
N VAL A 393 -16.67 16.24 -15.41
CA VAL A 393 -17.55 15.10 -15.65
C VAL A 393 -16.77 13.97 -16.32
N ASN A 394 -16.95 12.73 -15.84
CA ASN A 394 -16.29 11.51 -16.33
C ASN A 394 -14.77 11.47 -16.11
N LEU A 395 -14.26 12.29 -15.20
CA LEU A 395 -12.88 12.17 -14.69
C LEU A 395 -12.90 11.56 -13.29
N TYR A 396 -12.19 10.46 -13.12
CA TYR A 396 -12.12 9.74 -11.86
C TYR A 396 -10.68 9.59 -11.37
N LEU A 397 -10.51 9.52 -10.06
CA LEU A 397 -9.26 9.24 -9.37
C LEU A 397 -9.32 7.86 -8.73
N ALA A 398 -8.22 7.12 -8.75
CA ALA A 398 -8.06 5.87 -8.02
C ALA A 398 -6.65 5.75 -7.46
N GLY A 399 -6.53 5.25 -6.25
CA GLY A 399 -5.24 5.10 -5.57
C GLY A 399 -5.38 4.95 -4.06
N ASP A 400 -4.26 4.77 -3.36
CA ASP A 400 -4.22 4.64 -1.91
C ASP A 400 -4.53 5.94 -1.14
N TRP A 401 -4.64 7.03 -1.87
CA TRP A 401 -4.95 8.36 -1.36
C TRP A 401 -6.40 8.81 -1.64
N VAL A 402 -7.23 7.93 -2.21
CA VAL A 402 -8.59 8.22 -2.69
C VAL A 402 -9.59 7.28 -2.03
N GLY A 403 -10.80 7.79 -1.75
CA GLY A 403 -11.94 7.03 -1.24
C GLY A 403 -11.87 6.68 0.25
N PRO A 404 -13.00 6.30 0.84
CA PRO A 404 -13.15 6.14 2.28
C PRO A 404 -12.81 4.74 2.81
N GLU A 405 -12.36 3.81 1.98
CA GLU A 405 -12.16 2.41 2.38
C GLU A 405 -10.68 2.01 2.39
N GLY A 406 -10.23 1.38 3.48
CA GLY A 406 -8.95 0.69 3.59
C GLY A 406 -7.73 1.60 3.67
N PHE A 407 -6.54 0.98 3.69
CA PHE A 407 -5.24 1.64 3.76
C PHE A 407 -4.25 0.92 2.84
N LEU A 408 -3.24 1.61 2.29
CA LEU A 408 -2.26 1.03 1.36
C LEU A 408 -2.93 0.43 0.09
N ALA A 409 -2.59 -0.84 -0.22
CA ALA A 409 -3.16 -1.56 -1.35
C ALA A 409 -4.68 -1.73 -1.25
N ASP A 410 -5.22 -1.87 -0.03
CA ASP A 410 -6.67 -1.96 0.17
C ASP A 410 -7.39 -0.70 -0.31
N ALA A 411 -6.85 0.48 -0.02
CA ALA A 411 -7.41 1.73 -0.54
C ALA A 411 -7.28 1.83 -2.06
N SER A 412 -6.14 1.39 -2.61
CA SER A 412 -5.92 1.38 -4.06
C SER A 412 -6.95 0.52 -4.80
N THR A 413 -7.20 -0.68 -4.31
CA THR A 413 -8.14 -1.61 -4.95
C THR A 413 -9.60 -1.26 -4.67
N ALA A 414 -9.91 -0.76 -3.47
CA ALA A 414 -11.26 -0.31 -3.11
C ALA A 414 -11.70 0.90 -3.94
N SER A 415 -10.86 1.94 -4.03
CA SER A 415 -11.17 3.12 -4.86
C SER A 415 -11.35 2.75 -6.34
N ALA A 416 -10.50 1.86 -6.87
CA ALA A 416 -10.60 1.39 -8.24
C ALA A 416 -11.89 0.58 -8.50
N ARG A 417 -12.30 -0.29 -7.56
CA ARG A 417 -13.59 -1.00 -7.60
C ARG A 417 -14.76 -0.01 -7.56
N GLN A 418 -14.70 0.98 -6.69
CA GLN A 418 -15.73 2.04 -6.60
C GLN A 418 -15.87 2.79 -7.92
N VAL A 419 -14.77 3.25 -8.52
CA VAL A 419 -14.77 3.91 -9.84
C VAL A 419 -15.37 3.01 -10.90
N ALA A 420 -14.96 1.74 -10.97
CA ALA A 420 -15.52 0.82 -11.96
C ALA A 420 -17.04 0.65 -11.81
N GLN A 421 -17.55 0.55 -10.58
CA GLN A 421 -18.99 0.46 -10.30
C GLN A 421 -19.73 1.73 -10.74
N LEU A 422 -19.19 2.93 -10.47
CA LEU A 422 -19.77 4.20 -10.91
C LEU A 422 -19.84 4.30 -12.43
N VAL A 423 -18.76 4.00 -13.14
CA VAL A 423 -18.71 4.02 -14.62
C VAL A 423 -19.73 3.05 -15.19
N LEU A 424 -19.82 1.82 -14.66
CA LEU A 424 -20.78 0.82 -15.14
C LEU A 424 -22.23 1.21 -14.88
N SER A 425 -22.54 1.88 -13.77
CA SER A 425 -23.89 2.36 -13.47
C SER A 425 -24.33 3.46 -14.44
N GLN A 426 -23.42 4.38 -14.79
CA GLN A 426 -23.69 5.46 -15.75
C GLN A 426 -23.89 4.93 -17.17
N THR A 427 -23.10 3.92 -17.59
CA THR A 427 -23.27 3.29 -18.91
C THR A 427 -24.63 2.63 -19.05
N LYS A 428 -25.10 1.93 -18.02
CA LYS A 428 -26.45 1.32 -18.00
C LYS A 428 -27.57 2.37 -18.06
N ALA A 429 -27.44 3.45 -17.30
CA ALA A 429 -28.41 4.53 -17.28
C ALA A 429 -28.51 5.26 -18.65
N GLY A 430 -27.36 5.49 -19.31
CA GLY A 430 -27.30 6.08 -20.64
C GLY A 430 -27.94 5.19 -21.73
N THR A 431 -27.84 3.87 -21.59
CA THR A 431 -28.45 2.91 -22.53
C THR A 431 -29.98 2.87 -22.36
N VAL A 432 -30.50 3.03 -21.14
CA VAL A 432 -31.95 3.04 -20.87
C VAL A 432 -32.61 4.31 -21.35
N LEU A 433 -31.91 5.44 -21.44
CA LEU A 433 -32.47 6.71 -21.94
C LEU A 433 -32.36 6.86 -23.48
N ALA A 434 -31.67 5.93 -24.16
CA ALA A 434 -31.49 5.93 -25.61
C ALA A 434 -32.48 4.98 -26.35
N HIS A 435 -33.38 4.34 -25.64
CA HIS A 435 -34.52 3.55 -26.12
C HIS A 435 -35.84 4.17 -25.68
#